data_c620b063596a6da5dd9d977218fec225
#
_entry.id   c620b063596a6da5dd9d977218fec225
#
_cell.length_a   1.000
_cell.length_b   1.000
_cell.length_c   1.000
_cell.angle_alpha   90.00
_cell.angle_beta   90.00
_cell.angle_gamma   90.00
#
_symmetry.space_group_name_H-M   'P 1'
#
loop_
_entity.id
_entity.type
_entity.pdbx_description
1 polymer ?
#
loop_
_entity_poly.entity_id
_entity_poly.type
_entity_poly.pdbx_seq_one_letter_code
_entity_poly.pdbx_strand_id
1 'polypeptide(L)'
;MMRHNTLYWLGSLVVAVVLAAGCGILRQSSEEKRAEEARVAALVQEQLDARQYQVSIQFMQPRRGPQQAVTSPYSITVDGTHLRSHLPYIGVAYSLPYGGGKGLTFESEIEEYAEDNARADRRLIVFSTDNEEDYFIYRLTVFNNGRADLTVSSKNRESISYSGFLDPDAEINPSSP
;
A
#
# COMPACT_ATOMS: atom_id res chain seq x y z
N MET A 1 -39.37 -17.78 57.47
CA MET A 1 -39.74 -17.61 56.07
C MET A 1 -38.99 -16.45 55.43
N MET A 2 -37.64 -16.39 55.54
CA MET A 2 -36.80 -15.24 55.09
C MET A 2 -35.45 -15.65 54.49
N ARG A 3 -35.34 -16.78 53.83
CA ARG A 3 -34.05 -17.25 53.28
C ARG A 3 -33.95 -17.31 51.74
N HIS A 4 -35.07 -17.05 51.04
CA HIS A 4 -35.03 -17.07 49.56
C HIS A 4 -34.68 -15.73 48.91
N ASN A 5 -34.91 -14.56 49.53
CA ASN A 5 -34.66 -13.26 48.94
C ASN A 5 -33.18 -12.88 48.85
N THR A 6 -32.33 -13.41 49.77
CA THR A 6 -30.87 -13.11 49.74
C THR A 6 -30.16 -13.82 48.62
N LEU A 7 -30.65 -15.00 48.17
CA LEU A 7 -30.02 -15.75 47.07
C LEU A 7 -30.27 -15.06 45.71
N TYR A 8 -31.44 -14.46 45.50
CA TYR A 8 -31.74 -13.71 44.28
C TYR A 8 -30.96 -12.40 44.20
N TRP A 9 -30.74 -11.72 45.32
CA TRP A 9 -29.94 -10.50 45.39
C TRP A 9 -28.45 -10.76 45.08
N LEU A 10 -27.87 -11.84 45.56
CA LEU A 10 -26.51 -12.25 45.27
C LEU A 10 -26.35 -12.63 43.79
N GLY A 11 -27.30 -13.38 43.21
CA GLY A 11 -27.30 -13.72 41.80
C GLY A 11 -27.39 -12.50 40.87
N SER A 12 -28.23 -11.52 41.22
CA SER A 12 -28.36 -10.29 40.43
C SER A 12 -27.11 -9.42 40.45
N LEU A 13 -26.39 -9.37 41.59
CA LEU A 13 -25.16 -8.61 41.73
C LEU A 13 -24.01 -9.20 40.89
N VAL A 14 -23.90 -10.55 40.86
CA VAL A 14 -22.89 -11.24 40.06
C VAL A 14 -23.12 -11.03 38.56
N VAL A 15 -24.36 -11.11 38.08
CA VAL A 15 -24.70 -10.86 36.69
C VAL A 15 -24.37 -9.41 36.25
N ALA A 16 -24.63 -8.42 37.12
CA ALA A 16 -24.33 -7.03 36.87
C ALA A 16 -22.81 -6.77 36.76
N VAL A 17 -21.99 -7.44 37.58
CA VAL A 17 -20.51 -7.36 37.53
C VAL A 17 -19.94 -7.98 36.24
N VAL A 18 -20.49 -9.10 35.80
CA VAL A 18 -20.03 -9.76 34.56
C VAL A 18 -20.35 -8.92 33.31
N LEU A 19 -21.52 -8.25 33.29
CA LEU A 19 -21.89 -7.35 32.19
C LEU A 19 -21.03 -6.08 32.15
N ALA A 20 -20.63 -5.55 33.31
CA ALA A 20 -19.73 -4.39 33.38
C ALA A 20 -18.31 -4.70 32.93
N ALA A 21 -17.77 -5.89 33.24
CA ALA A 21 -16.46 -6.34 32.82
C ALA A 21 -16.38 -6.61 31.29
N GLY A 22 -17.45 -7.12 30.67
CA GLY A 22 -17.52 -7.40 29.23
C GLY A 22 -17.41 -6.13 28.36
N CYS A 23 -17.99 -5.00 28.80
CA CYS A 23 -17.90 -3.74 28.06
C CYS A 23 -16.48 -3.12 28.09
N GLY A 24 -15.70 -3.34 29.14
CA GLY A 24 -14.33 -2.83 29.26
C GLY A 24 -13.37 -3.47 28.27
N ILE A 25 -13.44 -4.78 28.10
CA ILE A 25 -12.54 -5.55 27.21
C ILE A 25 -12.78 -5.18 25.74
N LEU A 26 -14.04 -5.04 25.30
CA LEU A 26 -14.40 -4.65 23.95
C LEU A 26 -13.97 -3.21 23.61
N ARG A 27 -14.02 -2.31 24.59
CA ARG A 27 -13.61 -0.91 24.42
C ARG A 27 -12.09 -0.80 24.30
N GLN A 28 -11.35 -1.52 25.12
CA GLN A 28 -9.88 -1.54 25.09
C GLN A 28 -9.36 -2.06 23.75
N SER A 29 -9.90 -3.15 23.23
CA SER A 29 -9.52 -3.69 21.92
C SER A 29 -9.81 -2.72 20.75
N SER A 30 -10.87 -1.92 20.84
CA SER A 30 -11.18 -0.91 19.83
C SER A 30 -10.27 0.31 19.88
N GLU A 31 -9.80 0.69 21.06
CA GLU A 31 -8.84 1.79 21.24
C GLU A 31 -7.45 1.38 20.76
N GLU A 32 -7.01 0.17 21.08
CA GLU A 32 -5.74 -0.40 20.59
C GLU A 32 -5.72 -0.49 19.06
N LYS A 33 -6.82 -0.94 18.45
CA LYS A 33 -6.93 -1.01 16.99
C LYS A 33 -6.86 0.37 16.33
N ARG A 34 -7.54 1.37 16.89
CA ARG A 34 -7.47 2.76 16.39
C ARG A 34 -6.08 3.36 16.55
N ALA A 35 -5.39 3.06 17.65
CA ALA A 35 -4.02 3.51 17.87
C ALA A 35 -3.06 2.90 16.84
N GLU A 36 -3.23 1.61 16.52
CA GLU A 36 -2.43 0.95 15.50
C GLU A 36 -2.73 1.48 14.09
N GLU A 37 -4.00 1.70 13.73
CA GLU A 37 -4.39 2.32 12.47
C GLU A 37 -3.79 3.73 12.33
N ALA A 38 -3.79 4.53 13.39
CA ALA A 38 -3.19 5.86 13.40
C ALA A 38 -1.66 5.80 13.27
N ARG A 39 -1.01 4.81 13.91
CA ARG A 39 0.43 4.58 13.80
C ARG A 39 0.83 4.23 12.37
N VAL A 40 0.12 3.28 11.75
CA VAL A 40 0.35 2.91 10.35
C VAL A 40 0.17 4.10 9.43
N ALA A 41 -0.91 4.87 9.61
CA ALA A 41 -1.16 6.07 8.80
C ALA A 41 -0.03 7.11 8.94
N ALA A 42 0.50 7.31 10.15
CA ALA A 42 1.61 8.23 10.38
C ALA A 42 2.89 7.78 9.65
N LEU A 43 3.24 6.49 9.73
CA LEU A 43 4.40 5.91 9.02
C LEU A 43 4.26 6.04 7.49
N VAL A 44 3.07 5.75 6.96
CA VAL A 44 2.78 5.93 5.53
C VAL A 44 3.02 7.38 5.10
N GLN A 45 2.50 8.35 5.87
CA GLN A 45 2.69 9.77 5.56
C GLN A 45 4.15 10.19 5.64
N GLU A 46 4.88 9.74 6.66
CA GLU A 46 6.30 10.04 6.85
C GLU A 46 7.14 9.56 5.65
N GLN A 47 6.94 8.32 5.20
CA GLN A 47 7.66 7.77 4.05
C GLN A 47 7.33 8.50 2.75
N LEU A 48 6.06 8.86 2.53
CA LEU A 48 5.64 9.60 1.35
C LEU A 48 6.20 11.02 1.37
N ASP A 49 6.17 11.72 2.52
CA ASP A 49 6.73 13.08 2.67
C ASP A 49 8.25 13.09 2.46
N ALA A 50 8.95 12.07 2.92
CA ALA A 50 10.38 11.89 2.69
C ALA A 50 10.71 11.51 1.23
N ARG A 51 9.72 11.11 0.42
CA ARG A 51 9.92 10.45 -0.89
C ARG A 51 10.86 9.25 -0.81
N GLN A 52 10.73 8.50 0.27
CA GLN A 52 11.50 7.28 0.52
C GLN A 52 10.53 6.16 0.87
N TYR A 53 10.10 5.42 -0.14
CA TYR A 53 9.11 4.37 0.04
C TYR A 53 9.26 3.23 -0.96
N GLN A 54 8.84 2.04 -0.54
CA GLN A 54 8.72 0.87 -1.39
C GLN A 54 7.28 0.38 -1.41
N VAL A 55 6.77 0.07 -2.60
CA VAL A 55 5.47 -0.56 -2.78
C VAL A 55 5.68 -1.98 -3.25
N SER A 56 5.35 -2.93 -2.40
CA SER A 56 5.37 -4.37 -2.69
C SER A 56 4.10 -4.77 -3.42
N ILE A 57 4.23 -5.43 -4.58
CA ILE A 57 3.11 -5.79 -5.45
C ILE A 57 2.61 -7.20 -5.11
N GLN A 58 1.30 -7.35 -4.96
CA GLN A 58 0.63 -8.63 -4.72
C GLN A 58 -0.19 -9.11 -5.92
N PHE A 59 -0.78 -8.18 -6.66
CA PHE A 59 -1.59 -8.50 -7.83
C PHE A 59 -1.23 -7.61 -8.99
N MET A 60 -1.35 -8.15 -10.20
CA MET A 60 -1.30 -7.39 -11.44
C MET A 60 -2.61 -7.55 -12.21
N GLN A 61 -3.04 -6.49 -12.86
CA GLN A 61 -4.21 -6.43 -13.72
C GLN A 61 -3.79 -5.95 -15.10
N PRO A 62 -3.56 -6.87 -16.05
CA PRO A 62 -3.34 -6.53 -17.44
C PRO A 62 -4.57 -5.80 -18.02
N ARG A 63 -4.36 -4.98 -19.03
CA ARG A 63 -5.46 -4.32 -19.73
C ARG A 63 -6.49 -5.31 -20.29
N ARG A 64 -6.03 -6.49 -20.68
CA ARG A 64 -6.85 -7.60 -21.19
C ARG A 64 -6.58 -8.85 -20.36
N GLY A 65 -7.63 -9.45 -19.84
CA GLY A 65 -7.54 -10.67 -19.04
C GLY A 65 -7.87 -10.45 -17.55
N PRO A 66 -7.87 -11.51 -16.77
CA PRO A 66 -8.17 -11.44 -15.36
C PRO A 66 -7.02 -10.87 -14.54
N GLN A 67 -7.35 -10.38 -13.34
CA GLN A 67 -6.34 -10.08 -12.31
C GLN A 67 -5.58 -11.36 -11.94
N GLN A 68 -4.27 -11.22 -11.73
CA GLN A 68 -3.38 -12.34 -11.39
C GLN A 68 -2.60 -12.01 -10.13
N ALA A 69 -2.50 -12.97 -9.22
CA ALA A 69 -1.58 -12.86 -8.10
C ALA A 69 -0.13 -13.04 -8.59
N VAL A 70 0.77 -12.25 -8.05
CA VAL A 70 2.20 -12.38 -8.32
C VAL A 70 2.86 -13.22 -7.23
N THR A 71 3.80 -14.06 -7.63
CA THR A 71 4.47 -15.01 -6.72
C THR A 71 5.92 -14.65 -6.44
N SER A 72 6.47 -13.69 -7.19
CA SER A 72 7.83 -13.16 -6.98
C SER A 72 7.77 -11.81 -6.26
N PRO A 73 8.84 -11.38 -5.59
CA PRO A 73 8.88 -10.13 -4.84
C PRO A 73 9.01 -8.92 -5.78
N TYR A 74 7.94 -8.61 -6.49
CA TYR A 74 7.86 -7.44 -7.35
C TYR A 74 7.58 -6.17 -6.55
N SER A 75 8.25 -5.09 -6.89
CA SER A 75 8.11 -3.81 -6.20
C SER A 75 8.48 -2.63 -7.08
N ILE A 76 8.09 -1.45 -6.65
CA ILE A 76 8.71 -0.18 -7.00
C ILE A 76 9.34 0.42 -5.75
N THR A 77 10.51 1.02 -5.88
CA THR A 77 11.17 1.78 -4.81
C THR A 77 11.45 3.17 -5.33
N VAL A 78 11.06 4.18 -4.55
CA VAL A 78 11.38 5.59 -4.77
C VAL A 78 12.30 6.05 -3.65
N ASP A 79 13.43 6.63 -4.02
CA ASP A 79 14.39 7.25 -3.10
C ASP A 79 14.77 8.63 -3.64
N GLY A 80 14.08 9.67 -3.15
CA GLY A 80 14.21 11.02 -3.65
C GLY A 80 13.80 11.16 -5.11
N THR A 81 14.76 11.29 -6.01
CA THR A 81 14.57 11.35 -7.46
C THR A 81 14.88 10.02 -8.15
N HIS A 82 15.33 9.01 -7.43
CA HIS A 82 15.69 7.74 -7.99
C HIS A 82 14.53 6.74 -7.93
N LEU A 83 14.23 6.11 -9.07
CA LEU A 83 13.24 5.04 -9.21
C LEU A 83 13.94 3.71 -9.49
N ARG A 84 13.65 2.71 -8.67
CA ARG A 84 13.89 1.30 -9.00
C ARG A 84 12.56 0.63 -9.27
N SER A 85 12.33 0.21 -10.50
CA SER A 85 11.13 -0.52 -10.92
C SER A 85 11.48 -1.98 -11.18
N HIS A 86 10.81 -2.89 -10.49
CA HIS A 86 10.88 -4.33 -10.72
C HIS A 86 9.46 -4.87 -10.77
N LEU A 87 8.82 -4.77 -11.94
CA LEU A 87 7.42 -5.11 -12.13
C LEU A 87 7.25 -6.16 -13.24
N PRO A 88 6.34 -7.14 -13.06
CA PRO A 88 5.99 -8.06 -14.14
C PRO A 88 5.15 -7.32 -15.19
N TYR A 89 5.34 -7.63 -16.45
CA TYR A 89 4.54 -7.06 -17.53
C TYR A 89 3.89 -8.14 -18.37
N ILE A 90 2.57 -8.04 -18.52
CA ILE A 90 1.76 -8.81 -19.46
C ILE A 90 0.92 -7.83 -20.27
N GLY A 91 1.16 -7.76 -21.57
CA GLY A 91 0.45 -6.84 -22.47
C GLY A 91 1.07 -6.81 -23.84
N VAL A 92 0.49 -5.99 -24.72
CA VAL A 92 1.01 -5.77 -26.07
C VAL A 92 2.01 -4.63 -26.02
N ALA A 93 3.20 -4.88 -26.56
CA ALA A 93 4.17 -3.83 -26.87
C ALA A 93 4.06 -3.47 -28.35
N TYR A 94 3.88 -2.19 -28.65
CA TYR A 94 3.72 -1.68 -30.01
C TYR A 94 5.05 -1.43 -30.71
N SER A 95 6.06 -1.10 -29.91
CA SER A 95 7.44 -0.94 -30.35
C SER A 95 8.38 -1.48 -29.28
N LEU A 96 9.33 -2.31 -29.66
CA LEU A 96 10.38 -2.85 -28.79
C LEU A 96 11.73 -2.61 -29.42
N PRO A 97 12.79 -2.37 -28.62
CA PRO A 97 14.16 -2.39 -29.08
C PRO A 97 14.51 -3.76 -29.71
N TYR A 98 15.47 -3.75 -30.62
CA TYR A 98 15.99 -4.99 -31.23
C TYR A 98 16.59 -5.87 -30.13
N GLY A 99 16.11 -7.12 -30.03
CA GLY A 99 16.51 -8.05 -28.97
C GLY A 99 15.58 -8.13 -27.76
N GLY A 100 14.46 -7.39 -27.75
CA GLY A 100 13.52 -7.29 -26.62
C GLY A 100 13.93 -6.19 -25.63
N GLY A 101 12.99 -5.66 -24.88
CA GLY A 101 13.25 -4.61 -23.90
C GLY A 101 13.36 -5.17 -22.48
N LYS A 102 13.86 -4.37 -21.55
CA LYS A 102 13.94 -4.67 -20.09
C LYS A 102 12.57 -4.78 -19.42
N GLY A 103 11.48 -4.50 -20.17
CA GLY A 103 10.12 -4.49 -19.63
C GLY A 103 9.92 -3.34 -18.65
N LEU A 104 9.41 -3.67 -17.46
CA LEU A 104 9.27 -2.74 -16.35
C LEU A 104 10.28 -3.05 -15.23
N THR A 105 11.44 -3.64 -15.59
CA THR A 105 12.55 -3.91 -14.67
C THR A 105 13.74 -3.05 -15.05
N PHE A 106 13.89 -1.92 -14.38
CA PHE A 106 14.95 -0.94 -14.63
C PHE A 106 15.13 0.01 -13.43
N GLU A 107 16.21 0.76 -13.46
CA GLU A 107 16.47 1.90 -12.60
C GLU A 107 16.60 3.17 -13.47
N SER A 108 16.08 4.29 -12.99
CA SER A 108 16.09 5.57 -13.70
C SER A 108 15.84 6.73 -12.76
N GLU A 109 16.13 7.94 -13.24
CA GLU A 109 15.75 9.17 -12.53
C GLU A 109 14.27 9.53 -12.81
N ILE A 110 13.61 10.05 -11.81
CA ILE A 110 12.26 10.63 -11.92
C ILE A 110 12.41 12.05 -12.49
N GLU A 111 11.80 12.30 -13.64
CA GLU A 111 11.87 13.61 -14.30
C GLU A 111 10.83 14.58 -13.75
N GLU A 112 9.60 14.11 -13.54
CA GLU A 112 8.50 14.89 -13.02
C GLU A 112 7.87 14.14 -11.84
N TYR A 113 7.51 14.85 -10.77
CA TYR A 113 6.86 14.30 -9.59
C TYR A 113 5.83 15.28 -9.06
N ALA A 114 4.57 14.86 -9.03
CA ALA A 114 3.45 15.63 -8.53
C ALA A 114 2.63 14.84 -7.53
N GLU A 115 2.13 15.51 -6.50
CA GLU A 115 1.27 14.94 -5.47
C GLU A 115 -0.06 15.69 -5.37
N ASP A 116 -1.15 14.95 -5.16
CA ASP A 116 -2.45 15.49 -4.80
C ASP A 116 -2.88 14.92 -3.44
N ASN A 117 -2.94 15.78 -2.44
CA ASN A 117 -3.31 15.50 -1.06
C ASN A 117 -4.72 16.00 -0.72
N ALA A 118 -5.56 16.31 -1.72
CA ALA A 118 -6.89 16.87 -1.51
C ALA A 118 -7.83 15.92 -0.75
N ARG A 119 -7.51 14.62 -0.67
CA ARG A 119 -8.30 13.63 0.04
C ARG A 119 -7.61 13.21 1.33
N ALA A 120 -8.35 13.23 2.44
CA ALA A 120 -7.81 12.86 3.75
C ALA A 120 -7.52 11.36 3.93
N ASP A 121 -8.11 10.48 3.10
CA ASP A 121 -8.00 9.03 3.20
C ASP A 121 -6.88 8.42 2.33
N ARG A 122 -6.33 9.20 1.41
CA ARG A 122 -5.32 8.74 0.45
C ARG A 122 -4.49 9.88 -0.13
N ARG A 123 -3.32 9.53 -0.67
CA ARG A 123 -2.46 10.41 -1.47
C ARG A 123 -2.38 9.88 -2.90
N LEU A 124 -2.54 10.74 -3.88
CA LEU A 124 -2.30 10.44 -5.29
C LEU A 124 -0.95 11.02 -5.68
N ILE A 125 -0.09 10.18 -6.22
CA ILE A 125 1.25 10.53 -6.68
C ILE A 125 1.34 10.21 -8.17
N VAL A 126 1.80 11.16 -8.97
CA VAL A 126 2.06 10.95 -10.39
C VAL A 126 3.50 11.32 -10.66
N PHE A 127 4.25 10.41 -11.23
CA PHE A 127 5.62 10.69 -11.64
C PHE A 127 5.93 10.06 -13.00
N SER A 128 6.92 10.63 -13.67
CA SER A 128 7.37 10.18 -14.99
C SER A 128 8.86 9.90 -15.00
N THR A 129 9.27 9.03 -15.91
CA THR A 129 10.66 8.66 -16.11
C THR A 129 10.88 8.18 -17.52
N ASP A 130 12.09 8.36 -18.03
CA ASP A 130 12.59 7.79 -19.29
C ASP A 130 13.71 6.79 -18.97
N ASN A 131 13.66 5.61 -19.56
CA ASN A 131 14.70 4.57 -19.40
C ASN A 131 15.48 4.30 -20.70
N GLU A 132 15.53 5.28 -21.62
CA GLU A 132 16.12 5.18 -22.96
C GLU A 132 15.36 4.28 -23.95
N GLU A 133 14.50 3.38 -23.47
CA GLU A 133 13.65 2.50 -24.30
C GLU A 133 12.23 3.06 -24.45
N ASP A 134 11.71 3.69 -23.41
CA ASP A 134 10.32 4.16 -23.37
C ASP A 134 10.13 5.22 -22.27
N TYR A 135 9.15 6.07 -22.47
CA TYR A 135 8.72 7.05 -21.48
C TYR A 135 7.53 6.51 -20.68
N PHE A 136 7.69 6.45 -19.38
CA PHE A 136 6.71 5.88 -18.46
C PHE A 136 6.07 6.95 -17.59
N ILE A 137 4.76 6.79 -17.34
CA ILE A 137 4.00 7.55 -16.36
C ILE A 137 3.44 6.57 -15.34
N TYR A 138 3.83 6.77 -14.09
CA TYR A 138 3.37 6.05 -12.92
C TYR A 138 2.30 6.86 -12.21
N ARG A 139 1.14 6.26 -11.97
CA ARG A 139 0.06 6.83 -11.14
C ARG A 139 -0.14 5.92 -9.95
N LEU A 140 0.30 6.41 -8.80
CA LEU A 140 0.26 5.67 -7.54
C LEU A 140 -0.77 6.31 -6.61
N THR A 141 -1.70 5.51 -6.10
CA THR A 141 -2.62 5.90 -5.03
C THR A 141 -2.25 5.12 -3.78
N VAL A 142 -1.89 5.81 -2.70
CA VAL A 142 -1.58 5.19 -1.40
C VAL A 142 -2.65 5.60 -0.40
N PHE A 143 -3.26 4.62 0.25
CA PHE A 143 -4.25 4.81 1.30
C PHE A 143 -3.57 4.88 2.68
N ASN A 144 -4.22 5.49 3.65
CA ASN A 144 -3.68 5.62 5.01
C ASN A 144 -3.39 4.28 5.70
N ASN A 145 -4.02 3.20 5.28
CA ASN A 145 -3.75 1.85 5.78
C ASN A 145 -2.58 1.14 5.05
N GLY A 146 -1.82 1.87 4.24
CA GLY A 146 -0.69 1.35 3.47
C GLY A 146 -1.07 0.64 2.17
N ARG A 147 -2.36 0.37 1.90
CA ARG A 147 -2.76 -0.21 0.60
C ARG A 147 -2.35 0.74 -0.52
N ALA A 148 -1.86 0.18 -1.61
CA ALA A 148 -1.39 0.92 -2.77
C ALA A 148 -1.96 0.34 -4.06
N ASP A 149 -2.47 1.23 -4.93
CA ASP A 149 -2.90 0.93 -6.29
C ASP A 149 -2.00 1.73 -7.25
N LEU A 150 -1.36 1.03 -8.18
CA LEU A 150 -0.41 1.58 -9.13
C LEU A 150 -0.87 1.32 -10.56
N THR A 151 -0.82 2.33 -11.42
CA THR A 151 -1.00 2.17 -12.86
C THR A 151 0.23 2.70 -13.58
N VAL A 152 0.80 1.88 -14.45
CA VAL A 152 1.93 2.25 -15.31
C VAL A 152 1.42 2.36 -16.74
N SER A 153 1.70 3.48 -17.36
CA SER A 153 1.36 3.79 -18.75
C SER A 153 2.62 4.18 -19.50
N SER A 154 2.73 3.78 -20.76
CA SER A 154 3.81 4.22 -21.64
C SER A 154 3.28 4.48 -23.05
N LYS A 155 4.13 5.05 -23.90
CA LYS A 155 3.80 5.32 -25.29
C LYS A 155 3.82 4.06 -26.12
N ASN A 156 4.74 3.14 -25.83
CA ASN A 156 5.05 1.99 -26.67
C ASN A 156 4.41 0.69 -26.16
N ARG A 157 3.64 0.72 -25.06
CA ARG A 157 3.04 -0.48 -24.43
C ARG A 157 1.62 -0.21 -23.93
N GLU A 158 0.82 -1.24 -23.85
CA GLU A 158 -0.48 -1.16 -23.15
C GLU A 158 -0.23 -0.85 -21.65
N SER A 159 -1.12 -0.04 -21.06
CA SER A 159 -1.08 0.23 -19.63
C SER A 159 -1.40 -1.02 -18.84
N ILE A 160 -0.80 -1.13 -17.66
CA ILE A 160 -1.02 -2.21 -16.70
C ILE A 160 -1.20 -1.63 -15.31
N SER A 161 -2.06 -2.26 -14.51
CA SER A 161 -2.31 -1.84 -13.14
C SER A 161 -1.86 -2.91 -12.16
N TYR A 162 -1.51 -2.49 -10.97
CA TYR A 162 -1.04 -3.33 -9.88
C TYR A 162 -1.72 -2.91 -8.59
N SER A 163 -1.83 -3.84 -7.66
CA SER A 163 -2.21 -3.54 -6.29
C SER A 163 -1.30 -4.27 -5.31
N GLY A 164 -1.07 -3.63 -4.18
CA GLY A 164 -0.17 -4.12 -3.14
C GLY A 164 -0.19 -3.23 -1.93
N PHE A 165 0.93 -3.16 -1.24
CA PHE A 165 1.08 -2.38 -0.01
C PHE A 165 2.39 -1.61 -0.02
N LEU A 166 2.35 -0.41 0.55
CA LEU A 166 3.54 0.30 0.97
C LEU A 166 4.16 -0.47 2.14
N ASP A 167 5.44 -0.79 2.00
CA ASP A 167 6.19 -1.55 2.99
C ASP A 167 6.78 -0.58 4.03
N PRO A 168 6.25 -0.57 5.28
CA PRO A 168 6.72 0.34 6.31
C PRO A 168 8.12 -0.02 6.83
N ASP A 169 8.56 -1.27 6.64
CA ASP A 169 9.82 -1.79 7.14
C ASP A 169 10.87 -1.95 6.01
N ALA A 170 10.58 -1.45 4.80
CA ALA A 170 11.50 -1.53 3.68
C ALA A 170 12.81 -0.78 4.00
N GLU A 171 13.91 -1.51 4.06
CA GLU A 171 15.23 -0.90 4.06
C GLU A 171 15.53 -0.35 2.66
N ILE A 172 15.28 0.93 2.45
CA ILE A 172 15.65 1.63 1.24
C ILE A 172 17.15 1.92 1.34
N ASN A 173 17.96 0.96 0.88
CA ASN A 173 19.38 1.21 0.75
C ASN A 173 19.57 2.24 -0.39
N PRO A 174 20.17 3.41 -0.08
CA PRO A 174 20.55 4.33 -1.14
C PRO A 174 21.43 3.55 -2.11
N SER A 175 21.11 3.64 -3.40
CA SER A 175 21.83 2.95 -4.47
C SER A 175 23.33 3.15 -4.25
N SER A 176 24.04 2.03 -4.02
CA SER A 176 25.50 2.07 -4.11
C SER A 176 25.88 2.53 -5.52
N PRO A 177 26.78 3.48 -5.65
CA PRO A 177 27.19 4.05 -6.92
C PRO A 177 27.80 3.00 -7.85
#